data_11575901b41ea047191e1df3c9fe175e
#
_entry.id   11575901b41ea047191e1df3c9fe175e
#
_cell.length_a   1.000
_cell.length_b   1.000
_cell.length_c   1.000
_cell.angle_alpha   90.00
_cell.angle_beta   90.00
_cell.angle_gamma   90.00
#
_symmetry.space_group_name_H-M   'P 1'
#
loop_
_entity.id
_entity.type
_entity.pdbx_description
1 polymer ?
#
loop_
_entity_poly.entity_id
_entity_poly.type
_entity_poly.pdbx_seq_one_letter_code
_entity_poly.pdbx_strand_id
1 'polypeptide(L)'
;VDCSDDVLADQSRLIADSEPEFYSGWYDDHGQYMDGWESRRRRTTGYDWCVIRLAKPGNIVGFDINTAHFTGNFPPGASIEGSSSEGTPSESDWKQLLAPVSLTGDRQHFFESQHHEKPIRWVRLNIYPDGGVARLKVYGEPIDGRTNDPRYRQPDNELSALKFGGQIVAYSNAHYGNPEFILTPGRGVN
;
A
#
# COMPACT_ATOMS: atom_id res chain seq x y z
N VAL A 1 -4.57 -0.91 -9.36
CA VAL A 1 -3.27 -0.49 -8.81
C VAL A 1 -2.31 -0.34 -9.97
N ASP A 2 -1.52 0.68 -9.95
CA ASP A 2 -0.46 0.94 -10.92
C ASP A 2 0.82 1.25 -10.14
N CYS A 3 1.97 0.80 -10.60
CA CYS A 3 3.25 1.10 -9.96
C CYS A 3 4.35 1.34 -10.98
N SER A 4 5.43 1.96 -10.53
CA SER A 4 6.60 2.23 -11.35
C SER A 4 7.40 0.97 -11.70
N ASP A 5 7.50 0.05 -10.75
CA ASP A 5 8.26 -1.21 -10.87
C ASP A 5 7.81 -2.23 -9.82
N ASP A 6 7.54 -3.47 -10.22
CA ASP A 6 7.16 -4.60 -9.36
C ASP A 6 7.85 -5.92 -9.76
N VAL A 7 8.96 -5.80 -10.49
CA VAL A 7 9.66 -6.97 -11.06
C VAL A 7 10.20 -7.89 -9.98
N LEU A 8 10.65 -7.38 -8.84
CA LEU A 8 11.20 -8.22 -7.76
C LEU A 8 10.10 -8.80 -6.89
N ALA A 9 9.06 -8.02 -6.57
CA ALA A 9 7.93 -8.51 -5.81
C ALA A 9 6.65 -7.73 -6.12
N ASP A 10 5.58 -8.46 -6.36
CA ASP A 10 4.28 -7.96 -6.81
C ASP A 10 3.71 -6.91 -5.83
N GLN A 11 3.30 -5.79 -6.38
CA GLN A 11 2.72 -4.65 -5.66
C GLN A 11 1.45 -4.99 -4.88
N SER A 12 0.72 -6.00 -5.29
CA SER A 12 -0.51 -6.43 -4.62
C SER A 12 -0.28 -6.91 -3.18
N ARG A 13 0.93 -7.40 -2.88
CA ARG A 13 1.32 -7.79 -1.52
C ARG A 13 1.34 -6.61 -0.55
N LEU A 14 1.51 -5.38 -1.05
CA LEU A 14 1.52 -4.16 -0.26
C LEU A 14 0.22 -3.94 0.53
N ILE A 15 -0.91 -4.39 0.01
CA ILE A 15 -2.24 -4.21 0.59
C ILE A 15 -2.85 -5.50 1.16
N ALA A 16 -2.04 -6.54 1.36
CA ALA A 16 -2.49 -7.78 1.98
C ALA A 16 -2.94 -7.55 3.44
N ASP A 17 -4.03 -8.22 3.84
CA ASP A 17 -4.61 -8.10 5.19
C ASP A 17 -3.82 -8.91 6.25
N SER A 18 -3.01 -9.89 5.79
CA SER A 18 -2.15 -10.69 6.66
C SER A 18 -0.89 -9.93 7.10
N GLU A 19 -0.38 -10.25 8.28
CA GLU A 19 0.96 -9.81 8.66
C GLU A 19 1.99 -10.37 7.68
N PRO A 20 3.09 -9.62 7.40
CA PRO A 20 4.13 -10.09 6.50
C PRO A 20 4.83 -11.34 7.05
N GLU A 21 5.10 -12.30 6.18
CA GLU A 21 5.77 -13.54 6.54
C GLU A 21 7.16 -13.64 5.87
N PHE A 22 8.12 -14.24 6.56
CA PHE A 22 9.45 -14.48 6.02
C PHE A 22 9.80 -15.96 6.07
N TYR A 23 10.17 -16.50 4.91
CA TYR A 23 10.57 -17.89 4.75
C TYR A 23 12.06 -17.96 4.40
N SER A 24 12.90 -18.27 5.39
CA SER A 24 14.34 -18.40 5.17
C SER A 24 14.66 -19.49 4.15
N GLY A 25 15.46 -19.15 3.14
CA GLY A 25 15.88 -20.07 2.09
C GLY A 25 14.86 -20.31 0.98
N TRP A 26 13.76 -19.60 0.97
CA TRP A 26 12.83 -19.64 -0.15
C TRP A 26 13.22 -18.59 -1.20
N TYR A 27 13.53 -19.07 -2.39
CA TYR A 27 13.93 -18.25 -3.54
C TYR A 27 12.98 -18.50 -4.70
N ASP A 28 12.67 -17.46 -5.42
CA ASP A 28 11.99 -17.49 -6.71
C ASP A 28 12.95 -17.06 -7.85
N ASP A 29 12.43 -16.89 -9.07
CA ASP A 29 13.23 -16.49 -10.23
C ASP A 29 13.85 -15.07 -10.11
N HIS A 30 13.42 -14.29 -9.12
CA HIS A 30 13.85 -12.93 -8.87
C HIS A 30 14.78 -12.79 -7.65
N GLY A 31 15.03 -13.88 -6.93
CA GLY A 31 15.88 -13.91 -5.75
C GLY A 31 15.20 -14.46 -4.52
N GLN A 32 15.57 -13.96 -3.34
CA GLN A 32 14.90 -14.34 -2.09
C GLN A 32 13.45 -13.85 -2.10
N TYR A 33 12.50 -14.77 -1.85
CA TYR A 33 11.10 -14.40 -1.73
C TYR A 33 10.89 -13.42 -0.59
N MET A 34 10.25 -12.28 -0.89
CA MET A 34 9.88 -11.25 0.06
C MET A 34 8.37 -11.03 0.03
N ASP A 35 7.72 -11.09 1.21
CA ASP A 35 6.29 -10.88 1.33
C ASP A 35 5.96 -9.37 1.46
N GLY A 36 6.01 -8.69 0.34
CA GLY A 36 5.76 -7.26 0.19
C GLY A 36 5.96 -6.83 -1.25
N TRP A 37 5.75 -5.56 -1.53
CA TRP A 37 6.13 -4.93 -2.80
C TRP A 37 7.60 -4.56 -2.77
N GLU A 38 8.35 -4.93 -3.81
CA GLU A 38 9.77 -4.56 -3.96
C GLU A 38 10.06 -4.14 -5.40
N SER A 39 10.55 -2.92 -5.56
CA SER A 39 11.05 -2.40 -6.83
C SER A 39 12.52 -2.72 -7.02
N ARG A 40 12.97 -2.81 -8.28
CA ARG A 40 14.38 -2.99 -8.61
C ARG A 40 15.20 -1.79 -8.18
N ARG A 41 16.49 -2.04 -7.89
CA ARG A 41 17.41 -0.97 -7.58
C ARG A 41 17.51 0.04 -8.72
N ARG A 42 17.11 1.27 -8.42
CA ARG A 42 17.12 2.38 -9.36
C ARG A 42 18.55 2.88 -9.57
N ARG A 43 18.98 2.95 -10.83
CA ARG A 43 20.32 3.45 -11.23
C ARG A 43 20.26 4.83 -11.88
N THR A 44 19.06 5.41 -11.96
CA THR A 44 18.79 6.73 -12.53
C THR A 44 18.18 7.63 -11.45
N THR A 45 18.21 8.94 -11.67
CA THR A 45 17.50 9.88 -10.79
C THR A 45 16.00 9.61 -10.81
N GLY A 46 15.33 9.81 -9.67
CA GLY A 46 13.89 9.63 -9.50
C GLY A 46 13.57 8.79 -8.28
N TYR A 47 12.35 8.31 -8.24
CA TYR A 47 11.80 7.50 -7.15
C TYR A 47 10.78 6.51 -7.72
N ASP A 48 10.46 5.49 -6.93
CA ASP A 48 9.41 4.54 -7.28
C ASP A 48 8.12 4.83 -6.52
N TRP A 49 7.02 4.41 -7.09
CA TRP A 49 5.70 4.70 -6.56
C TRP A 49 4.72 3.55 -6.80
N CYS A 50 3.71 3.49 -5.92
CA CYS A 50 2.57 2.59 -6.06
C CYS A 50 1.28 3.36 -5.80
N VAL A 51 0.31 3.24 -6.71
CA VAL A 51 -1.01 3.86 -6.62
C VAL A 51 -2.05 2.84 -6.21
N ILE A 52 -2.83 3.17 -5.20
CA ILE A 52 -3.89 2.33 -4.65
C ILE A 52 -5.21 3.08 -4.74
N ARG A 53 -6.22 2.45 -5.33
CA ARG A 53 -7.59 2.93 -5.23
C ARG A 53 -8.22 2.37 -3.97
N LEU A 54 -8.64 3.25 -3.07
CA LEU A 54 -9.34 2.85 -1.86
C LEU A 54 -10.73 2.27 -2.21
N ALA A 55 -11.15 1.29 -1.44
CA ALA A 55 -12.47 0.67 -1.54
C ALA A 55 -13.60 1.70 -1.53
N LYS A 56 -13.49 2.66 -0.60
CA LYS A 56 -14.40 3.77 -0.43
C LYS A 56 -13.62 5.06 -0.26
N PRO A 57 -14.15 6.20 -0.71
CA PRO A 57 -13.57 7.48 -0.33
C PRO A 57 -13.70 7.66 1.18
N GLY A 58 -12.70 8.29 1.78
CA GLY A 58 -12.71 8.50 3.23
C GLY A 58 -11.87 9.68 3.68
N ASN A 59 -12.09 10.06 4.92
CA ASN A 59 -11.23 11.02 5.62
C ASN A 59 -10.06 10.26 6.21
N ILE A 60 -8.88 10.44 5.64
CA ILE A 60 -7.68 9.73 6.07
C ILE A 60 -7.17 10.34 7.38
N VAL A 61 -6.90 9.48 8.35
CA VAL A 61 -6.35 9.84 9.66
C VAL A 61 -4.86 9.56 9.74
N GLY A 62 -4.41 8.43 9.14
CA GLY A 62 -3.01 8.06 9.22
C GLY A 62 -2.65 6.84 8.39
N PHE A 63 -1.38 6.47 8.52
CA PHE A 63 -0.76 5.40 7.73
C PHE A 63 0.13 4.52 8.62
N ASP A 64 0.20 3.23 8.29
CA ASP A 64 1.26 2.33 8.71
C ASP A 64 2.07 1.93 7.47
N ILE A 65 3.33 2.35 7.41
CA ILE A 65 4.29 1.92 6.40
C ILE A 65 5.17 0.85 7.06
N ASN A 66 4.94 -0.41 6.70
CA ASN A 66 5.61 -1.55 7.32
C ASN A 66 6.73 -2.07 6.42
N THR A 67 7.96 -2.09 6.93
CA THR A 67 9.16 -2.61 6.27
C THR A 67 9.61 -3.95 6.86
N ALA A 68 8.72 -4.69 7.54
CA ALA A 68 9.05 -5.98 8.16
C ALA A 68 9.76 -6.90 7.18
N HIS A 69 10.83 -7.54 7.65
CA HIS A 69 11.72 -8.43 6.92
C HIS A 69 12.61 -7.77 5.84
N PHE A 70 12.34 -6.53 5.44
CA PHE A 70 13.21 -5.75 4.56
C PHE A 70 14.33 -5.11 5.39
N THR A 71 15.41 -5.84 5.64
CA THR A 71 16.51 -5.39 6.53
C THR A 71 17.57 -4.57 5.82
N GLY A 72 17.84 -4.83 4.54
CA GLY A 72 18.88 -4.15 3.74
C GLY A 72 18.36 -3.50 2.46
N ASN A 73 17.18 -3.86 2.04
CA ASN A 73 16.54 -3.45 0.79
C ASN A 73 15.27 -2.60 1.02
N PHE A 74 15.09 -2.06 2.22
CA PHE A 74 14.01 -1.11 2.50
C PHE A 74 14.31 0.28 1.91
N PRO A 75 13.31 1.08 1.54
CA PRO A 75 13.53 2.46 1.10
C PRO A 75 13.92 3.35 2.28
N PRO A 76 15.02 4.15 2.18
CA PRO A 76 15.42 5.08 3.23
C PRO A 76 14.38 6.15 3.56
N GLY A 77 13.45 6.41 2.64
CA GLY A 77 12.40 7.39 2.84
C GLY A 77 11.16 7.11 2.02
N ALA A 78 10.03 7.67 2.47
CA ALA A 78 8.76 7.61 1.76
C ALA A 78 7.94 8.89 1.94
N SER A 79 6.96 9.12 1.05
CA SER A 79 5.89 10.10 1.22
C SER A 79 4.58 9.53 0.71
N ILE A 80 3.47 10.15 1.08
CA ILE A 80 2.15 9.72 0.61
C ILE A 80 1.39 10.92 0.07
N GLU A 81 0.76 10.71 -1.08
CA GLU A 81 -0.16 11.65 -1.69
C GLU A 81 -1.54 11.02 -1.82
N GLY A 82 -2.57 11.85 -1.86
CA GLY A 82 -3.94 11.42 -2.05
C GLY A 82 -4.65 12.21 -3.13
N SER A 83 -5.67 11.60 -3.72
CA SER A 83 -6.55 12.24 -4.68
C SER A 83 -8.01 11.90 -4.41
N SER A 84 -8.87 12.89 -4.63
CA SER A 84 -10.33 12.76 -4.52
C SER A 84 -11.00 12.52 -5.89
N SER A 85 -10.22 12.29 -6.94
CA SER A 85 -10.75 12.06 -8.30
C SER A 85 -11.63 10.81 -8.37
N GLU A 86 -12.76 10.89 -9.05
CA GLU A 86 -13.64 9.73 -9.30
C GLU A 86 -13.00 8.75 -10.30
N GLY A 87 -12.36 9.27 -11.33
CA GLY A 87 -11.57 8.49 -12.30
C GLY A 87 -10.10 8.39 -11.90
N THR A 88 -9.27 7.83 -12.78
CA THR A 88 -7.81 7.77 -12.60
C THR A 88 -7.25 9.19 -12.45
N PRO A 89 -6.52 9.49 -11.36
CA PRO A 89 -5.96 10.82 -11.14
C PRO A 89 -4.93 11.21 -12.20
N SER A 90 -4.98 12.49 -12.60
CA SER A 90 -3.88 13.14 -13.32
C SER A 90 -2.82 13.64 -12.33
N GLU A 91 -1.64 14.03 -12.82
CA GLU A 91 -0.57 14.54 -11.94
C GLU A 91 -0.98 15.77 -11.10
N SER A 92 -1.87 16.60 -11.59
CA SER A 92 -2.36 17.78 -10.86
C SER A 92 -3.35 17.46 -9.73
N ASP A 93 -3.92 16.25 -9.72
CA ASP A 93 -4.94 15.84 -8.74
C ASP A 93 -4.34 15.35 -7.43
N TRP A 94 -3.02 15.08 -7.41
CA TRP A 94 -2.33 14.59 -6.23
C TRP A 94 -2.07 15.72 -5.22
N LYS A 95 -2.37 15.45 -3.96
CA LYS A 95 -2.12 16.35 -2.83
C LYS A 95 -1.35 15.59 -1.75
N GLN A 96 -0.38 16.22 -1.15
CA GLN A 96 0.42 15.64 -0.10
C GLN A 96 -0.43 15.32 1.14
N LEU A 97 -0.40 14.07 1.59
CA LEU A 97 -1.01 13.59 2.83
C LEU A 97 0.05 13.28 3.89
N LEU A 98 1.24 12.87 3.47
CA LEU A 98 2.41 12.66 4.32
C LEU A 98 3.63 13.25 3.60
N ALA A 99 4.28 14.23 4.22
CA ALA A 99 5.55 14.77 3.75
C ALA A 99 6.64 13.68 3.75
N PRO A 100 7.74 13.85 3.01
CA PRO A 100 8.84 12.89 3.04
C PRO A 100 9.32 12.61 4.47
N VAL A 101 9.32 11.34 4.84
CA VAL A 101 9.76 10.82 6.14
C VAL A 101 10.85 9.78 5.95
N SER A 102 11.71 9.62 6.97
CA SER A 102 12.72 8.56 6.99
C SER A 102 12.10 7.25 7.45
N LEU A 103 12.50 6.15 6.81
CA LEU A 103 12.16 4.79 7.20
C LEU A 103 13.42 4.05 7.68
N THR A 104 13.20 3.00 8.45
CA THR A 104 14.21 2.02 8.85
C THR A 104 13.75 0.62 8.47
N GLY A 105 14.68 -0.30 8.29
CA GLY A 105 14.33 -1.68 7.94
C GLY A 105 13.69 -2.45 9.09
N ASP A 106 12.94 -3.48 8.74
CA ASP A 106 12.32 -4.43 9.66
C ASP A 106 11.49 -3.76 10.77
N ARG A 107 10.61 -2.82 10.39
CA ARG A 107 9.86 -2.02 11.37
C ARG A 107 8.52 -1.53 10.81
N GLN A 108 7.55 -1.34 11.70
CA GLN A 108 6.33 -0.57 11.42
C GLN A 108 6.56 0.91 11.73
N HIS A 109 6.01 1.77 10.87
CA HIS A 109 6.12 3.23 10.98
C HIS A 109 4.73 3.84 10.90
N PHE A 110 4.27 4.42 12.01
CA PHE A 110 2.95 5.05 12.09
C PHE A 110 3.07 6.55 11.91
N PHE A 111 2.27 7.11 11.01
CA PHE A 111 2.26 8.53 10.70
C PHE A 111 0.84 9.06 10.65
N GLU A 112 0.64 10.27 11.16
CA GLU A 112 -0.60 11.01 11.00
C GLU A 112 -0.69 11.61 9.59
N SER A 113 -1.92 11.62 9.03
CA SER A 113 -2.19 12.28 7.76
C SER A 113 -2.26 13.79 7.95
N GLN A 114 -1.76 14.54 6.98
CA GLN A 114 -2.04 15.96 6.88
C GLN A 114 -3.53 16.18 6.59
N HIS A 115 -4.05 17.32 7.05
CA HIS A 115 -5.43 17.70 6.81
C HIS A 115 -5.74 17.82 5.31
N HIS A 116 -6.90 17.34 4.91
CA HIS A 116 -7.44 17.45 3.55
C HIS A 116 -8.94 17.79 3.60
N GLU A 117 -9.38 18.61 2.65
CA GLU A 117 -10.76 19.13 2.64
C GLU A 117 -11.77 18.16 2.02
N LYS A 118 -11.31 17.28 1.14
CA LYS A 118 -12.17 16.34 0.39
C LYS A 118 -11.82 14.90 0.73
N PRO A 119 -12.82 14.01 0.76
CA PRO A 119 -12.57 12.59 0.93
C PRO A 119 -11.59 12.05 -0.11
N ILE A 120 -10.64 11.26 0.33
CA ILE A 120 -9.61 10.67 -0.52
C ILE A 120 -10.12 9.37 -1.10
N ARG A 121 -9.98 9.19 -2.41
CA ARG A 121 -10.32 7.98 -3.17
C ARG A 121 -9.09 7.19 -3.59
N TRP A 122 -7.97 7.87 -3.80
CA TRP A 122 -6.72 7.29 -4.28
C TRP A 122 -5.57 7.70 -3.39
N VAL A 123 -4.66 6.77 -3.16
CA VAL A 123 -3.43 7.00 -2.40
C VAL A 123 -2.25 6.60 -3.28
N ARG A 124 -1.19 7.42 -3.31
CA ARG A 124 0.08 7.12 -3.95
C ARG A 124 1.18 7.08 -2.89
N LEU A 125 1.75 5.90 -2.68
CA LEU A 125 2.98 5.74 -1.89
C LEU A 125 4.16 6.01 -2.81
N ASN A 126 4.99 6.96 -2.44
CA ASN A 126 6.28 7.23 -3.09
C ASN A 126 7.39 6.72 -2.17
N ILE A 127 8.38 6.01 -2.72
CA ILE A 127 9.56 5.50 -2.00
C ILE A 127 10.83 6.05 -2.62
N TYR A 128 11.83 6.38 -1.79
CA TYR A 128 13.01 7.11 -2.21
C TYR A 128 14.31 6.35 -1.89
N PRO A 129 15.16 6.00 -2.89
CA PRO A 129 14.86 6.05 -4.33
C PRO A 129 14.06 4.83 -4.79
N ASP A 130 14.23 3.69 -4.15
CA ASP A 130 13.71 2.35 -4.44
C ASP A 130 13.70 1.50 -3.17
N GLY A 131 13.22 0.26 -3.25
CA GLY A 131 13.30 -0.71 -2.17
C GLY A 131 12.00 -1.49 -1.96
N GLY A 132 11.92 -2.16 -0.81
CA GLY A 132 10.80 -3.01 -0.44
C GLY A 132 9.99 -2.47 0.73
N VAL A 133 8.67 -2.58 0.62
CA VAL A 133 7.68 -2.27 1.66
C VAL A 133 6.75 -3.47 1.82
N ALA A 134 6.73 -4.04 3.03
CA ALA A 134 5.94 -5.23 3.30
C ALA A 134 4.44 -4.94 3.22
N ARG A 135 3.98 -3.89 3.90
CA ARG A 135 2.56 -3.49 3.92
C ARG A 135 2.40 -1.97 3.96
N LEU A 136 1.32 -1.50 3.36
CA LEU A 136 0.79 -0.16 3.57
C LEU A 136 -0.65 -0.28 4.08
N LYS A 137 -0.90 0.19 5.31
CA LYS A 137 -2.26 0.32 5.83
C LYS A 137 -2.67 1.80 5.83
N VAL A 138 -3.88 2.07 5.37
CA VAL A 138 -4.46 3.42 5.29
C VAL A 138 -5.65 3.46 6.24
N TYR A 139 -5.57 4.27 7.28
CA TYR A 139 -6.57 4.40 8.32
C TYR A 139 -7.39 5.66 8.14
N GLY A 140 -8.70 5.56 8.37
CA GLY A 140 -9.58 6.70 8.26
C GLY A 140 -11.06 6.35 8.39
N GLU A 141 -11.92 7.34 8.21
CA GLU A 141 -13.36 7.21 8.24
C GLU A 141 -13.92 7.14 6.82
N PRO A 142 -14.54 6.03 6.41
CA PRO A 142 -15.13 5.94 5.08
C PRO A 142 -16.35 6.86 4.98
N ILE A 143 -16.46 7.56 3.85
CA ILE A 143 -17.63 8.36 3.51
C ILE A 143 -18.48 7.56 2.55
N ASP A 144 -19.49 6.92 3.07
CA ASP A 144 -20.60 6.37 2.29
C ASP A 144 -21.90 6.69 3.00
N GLY A 145 -23.01 6.68 2.26
CA GLY A 145 -24.34 6.92 2.81
C GLY A 145 -24.81 5.87 3.84
N ARG A 146 -23.92 5.00 4.31
CA ARG A 146 -24.16 3.92 5.28
C ARG A 146 -23.46 4.17 6.63
N THR A 147 -23.33 5.43 7.03
CA THR A 147 -22.68 5.84 8.30
C THR A 147 -23.30 5.21 9.57
N ASN A 148 -24.42 4.51 9.45
CA ASN A 148 -25.10 3.82 10.56
C ASN A 148 -24.76 2.32 10.68
N ASP A 149 -23.94 1.76 9.77
CA ASP A 149 -23.52 0.36 9.89
C ASP A 149 -22.44 0.24 10.99
N PRO A 150 -22.71 -0.52 12.08
CA PRO A 150 -21.76 -0.68 13.18
C PRO A 150 -20.39 -1.21 12.74
N ARG A 151 -20.32 -1.91 11.62
CA ARG A 151 -19.07 -2.44 11.05
C ARG A 151 -18.09 -1.35 10.64
N TYR A 152 -18.59 -0.15 10.35
CA TYR A 152 -17.79 1.01 9.89
C TYR A 152 -17.50 2.03 11.00
N ARG A 153 -17.96 1.78 12.22
CA ARG A 153 -17.76 2.69 13.37
C ARG A 153 -16.51 2.40 14.19
N GLN A 154 -15.71 1.42 13.79
CA GLN A 154 -14.46 1.14 14.51
C GLN A 154 -13.36 2.11 14.05
N PRO A 155 -12.61 2.72 14.97
CA PRO A 155 -11.58 3.71 14.66
C PRO A 155 -10.39 3.14 13.85
N ASP A 156 -10.30 1.81 13.73
CA ASP A 156 -9.18 1.11 13.10
C ASP A 156 -9.57 0.41 11.78
N ASN A 157 -10.51 0.96 11.03
CA ASN A 157 -10.90 0.37 9.75
C ASN A 157 -9.80 0.54 8.70
N GLU A 158 -9.22 -0.56 8.24
CA GLU A 158 -8.33 -0.59 7.10
C GLU A 158 -9.12 -0.40 5.80
N LEU A 159 -9.04 0.80 5.21
CA LEU A 159 -9.83 1.15 4.02
C LEU A 159 -9.39 0.43 2.74
N SER A 160 -8.20 -0.16 2.73
CA SER A 160 -7.66 -0.95 1.61
C SER A 160 -8.14 -2.41 1.62
N ALA A 161 -8.62 -2.94 2.75
CA ALA A 161 -9.02 -4.33 2.86
C ALA A 161 -10.26 -4.68 2.02
N LEU A 162 -10.27 -5.88 1.43
CA LEU A 162 -11.40 -6.40 0.64
C LEU A 162 -12.72 -6.39 1.42
N LYS A 163 -12.68 -6.72 2.71
CA LYS A 163 -13.86 -6.70 3.60
C LYS A 163 -14.58 -5.36 3.66
N PHE A 164 -13.87 -4.28 3.32
CA PHE A 164 -14.42 -2.93 3.17
C PHE A 164 -14.60 -2.53 1.70
N GLY A 165 -14.39 -3.45 0.75
CA GLY A 165 -14.59 -3.27 -0.68
C GLY A 165 -13.36 -2.74 -1.42
N GLY A 166 -12.15 -2.95 -0.88
CA GLY A 166 -10.88 -2.71 -1.58
C GLY A 166 -10.84 -3.51 -2.88
N GLN A 167 -10.33 -2.93 -3.95
CA GLN A 167 -10.24 -3.58 -5.25
C GLN A 167 -8.84 -3.40 -5.83
N ILE A 168 -8.27 -4.49 -6.32
CA ILE A 168 -7.12 -4.41 -7.20
C ILE A 168 -7.63 -3.99 -8.57
N VAL A 169 -7.22 -2.82 -9.05
CA VAL A 169 -7.70 -2.24 -10.31
C VAL A 169 -6.81 -2.67 -11.49
N ALA A 170 -5.53 -2.91 -11.25
CA ALA A 170 -4.59 -3.42 -12.25
C ALA A 170 -3.42 -4.13 -11.57
N TYR A 171 -2.87 -5.12 -12.24
CA TYR A 171 -1.66 -5.85 -11.83
C TYR A 171 -0.88 -6.24 -13.07
N SER A 172 0.43 -6.33 -12.95
CA SER A 172 1.32 -6.64 -14.07
C SER A 172 1.36 -8.14 -14.39
N ASN A 173 1.16 -9.02 -13.39
CA ASN A 173 1.22 -10.47 -13.59
C ASN A 173 0.48 -11.20 -12.45
N ALA A 174 -0.33 -12.22 -12.80
CA ALA A 174 -1.06 -13.10 -11.88
C ALA A 174 -0.72 -14.58 -12.09
N HIS A 175 0.53 -14.89 -12.46
CA HIS A 175 0.93 -16.23 -12.89
C HIS A 175 0.71 -17.32 -11.82
N TYR A 176 0.81 -17.00 -10.54
CA TYR A 176 0.72 -17.95 -9.43
C TYR A 176 -0.51 -17.80 -8.52
N GLY A 177 -1.41 -16.89 -8.80
CA GLY A 177 -2.62 -16.73 -8.01
C GLY A 177 -3.52 -15.58 -8.43
N ASN A 178 -4.79 -15.65 -8.03
CA ASN A 178 -5.72 -14.55 -8.26
C ASN A 178 -5.36 -13.39 -7.32
N PRO A 179 -5.06 -12.20 -7.84
CA PRO A 179 -4.74 -11.02 -7.03
C PRO A 179 -5.79 -10.68 -5.96
N GLU A 180 -7.07 -11.01 -6.21
CA GLU A 180 -8.14 -10.76 -5.25
C GLU A 180 -7.99 -11.53 -3.94
N PHE A 181 -7.28 -12.65 -3.93
CA PHE A 181 -7.04 -13.42 -2.70
C PHE A 181 -6.19 -12.67 -1.66
N ILE A 182 -5.41 -11.67 -2.10
CA ILE A 182 -4.58 -10.84 -1.23
C ILE A 182 -5.43 -9.93 -0.34
N LEU A 183 -6.67 -9.67 -0.76
CA LEU A 183 -7.60 -8.79 -0.07
C LEU A 183 -8.51 -9.55 0.90
N THR A 184 -8.40 -10.89 0.97
CA THR A 184 -9.23 -11.70 1.88
C THR A 184 -8.62 -11.77 3.27
N PRO A 185 -9.42 -11.61 4.34
CA PRO A 185 -8.92 -11.77 5.69
C PRO A 185 -8.55 -13.23 5.97
N GLY A 186 -7.42 -13.45 6.64
CA GLY A 186 -6.96 -14.75 7.06
C GLY A 186 -5.67 -15.23 6.39
N ARG A 187 -5.09 -16.30 6.92
CA ARG A 187 -3.92 -16.94 6.32
C ARG A 187 -4.33 -17.67 5.05
N GLY A 188 -3.54 -17.51 3.98
CA GLY A 188 -3.65 -18.39 2.83
C GLY A 188 -3.57 -19.85 3.27
N VAL A 189 -4.54 -20.65 2.84
CA VAL A 189 -4.49 -22.11 3.04
C VAL A 189 -3.76 -22.71 1.84
N ASN A 190 -2.69 -23.45 2.11
CA ASN A 190 -2.01 -24.28 1.13
C ASN A 190 -2.90 -25.45 0.71
#